data_20f5b8889320d3c07b003708e04094ee
#
_entry.id   20f5b8889320d3c07b003708e04094ee
#
_cell.length_a   1.000
_cell.length_b   1.000
_cell.length_c   1.000
_cell.angle_alpha   90.00
_cell.angle_beta   90.00
_cell.angle_gamma   90.00
#
_symmetry.space_group_name_H-M   'P 1'
#
loop_
_entity.id
_entity.type
_entity.pdbx_description
1 polymer ?
#
loop_
_entity_poly.entity_id
_entity_poly.type
_entity_poly.pdbx_seq_one_letter_code
_entity_poly.pdbx_strand_id
1 'polypeptide(L)'
;ISVLPEAATCSHILMMPQKFFDIIGKCPEDVKVLYIPTAGIETDGAREGFAVCFQELSSMGIRYENILVYNLELILSKDYQRTYSTCVTDPYMLTRLLTIEELQSFDAVVVSGGDAAVLCREMIRTGFDRTIEKAINNGLVYVGISAGSMYAAGNLDDGLNIINNPIIPHWNGTKIIELPDFGEAIKIVDGQAVYVEDDCISLI
;
A
#
# COMPACT_ATOMS: atom_id res chain seq x y z
N ILE A 1 -9.80 -4.76 -3.72
CA ILE A 1 -8.94 -3.80 -3.02
C ILE A 1 -9.34 -3.81 -1.56
N SER A 2 -8.42 -4.17 -0.68
CA SER A 2 -8.64 -4.09 0.75
C SER A 2 -7.97 -2.82 1.27
N VAL A 3 -8.74 -1.97 1.91
CA VAL A 3 -8.27 -0.71 2.48
C VAL A 3 -8.37 -0.81 3.99
N LEU A 4 -7.24 -0.81 4.67
CA LEU A 4 -7.16 -0.95 6.12
C LEU A 4 -6.80 0.40 6.78
N PRO A 5 -7.41 0.77 7.91
CA PRO A 5 -7.03 1.97 8.64
C PRO A 5 -5.67 1.81 9.33
N GLU A 6 -4.94 2.92 9.48
CA GLU A 6 -3.72 2.95 10.30
C GLU A 6 -4.11 3.00 11.77
N ALA A 7 -3.85 1.98 12.50
CA ALA A 7 -4.04 2.04 13.92
C ALA A 7 -2.76 2.39 14.64
N ALA A 8 -2.88 3.03 15.71
CA ALA A 8 -1.82 3.10 16.70
C ALA A 8 -1.37 1.70 17.19
N THR A 9 -1.98 0.66 16.67
CA THR A 9 -1.60 -0.74 16.86
C THR A 9 -1.90 -1.51 15.58
N CYS A 10 -0.93 -2.14 15.04
CA CYS A 10 -0.91 -3.05 13.91
C CYS A 10 -1.85 -4.28 13.97
N SER A 11 -2.86 -4.27 14.80
CA SER A 11 -3.79 -5.39 14.94
C SER A 11 -4.78 -5.57 13.77
N HIS A 12 -4.74 -4.70 12.75
CA HIS A 12 -5.82 -4.61 11.78
C HIS A 12 -5.65 -5.51 10.55
N ILE A 13 -4.42 -5.72 10.09
CA ILE A 13 -4.18 -6.76 9.07
C ILE A 13 -4.52 -8.14 9.69
N LEU A 14 -4.23 -8.34 10.98
CA LEU A 14 -4.52 -9.56 11.70
C LEU A 14 -6.03 -9.85 11.87
N MET A 15 -6.89 -8.86 11.73
CA MET A 15 -8.35 -9.08 11.83
C MET A 15 -8.97 -9.68 10.56
N MET A 16 -8.28 -9.62 9.42
CA MET A 16 -8.80 -10.11 8.13
C MET A 16 -7.85 -11.05 7.36
N PRO A 17 -6.94 -11.80 8.03
CA PRO A 17 -5.98 -12.63 7.30
C PRO A 17 -6.68 -13.68 6.43
N GLN A 18 -7.78 -14.25 6.93
CA GLN A 18 -8.52 -15.24 6.18
C GLN A 18 -9.09 -14.66 4.87
N LYS A 19 -9.74 -13.49 4.92
CA LYS A 19 -10.30 -12.85 3.73
C LYS A 19 -9.20 -12.50 2.72
N PHE A 20 -8.04 -12.03 3.17
CA PHE A 20 -6.89 -11.74 2.33
C PHE A 20 -6.40 -12.99 1.58
N PHE A 21 -6.23 -14.11 2.30
CA PHE A 21 -5.79 -15.36 1.68
C PHE A 21 -6.87 -16.01 0.80
N ASP A 22 -8.14 -15.86 1.15
CA ASP A 22 -9.26 -16.32 0.32
C ASP A 22 -9.29 -15.60 -1.04
N ILE A 23 -8.98 -14.28 -1.05
CA ILE A 23 -8.89 -13.49 -2.28
C ILE A 23 -7.71 -13.96 -3.15
N ILE A 24 -6.55 -14.19 -2.52
CA ILE A 24 -5.34 -14.61 -3.24
C ILE A 24 -5.45 -16.08 -3.69
N GLY A 25 -6.12 -16.92 -2.93
CA GLY A 25 -6.30 -18.34 -3.24
C GLY A 25 -5.05 -19.19 -3.05
N LYS A 26 -4.12 -18.77 -2.17
CA LYS A 26 -2.86 -19.47 -1.86
C LYS A 26 -2.69 -19.71 -0.36
N CYS A 27 -1.89 -20.71 -0.01
CA CYS A 27 -1.41 -20.87 1.36
C CYS A 27 -0.53 -19.70 1.77
N PRO A 28 -0.59 -19.24 3.04
CA PRO A 28 0.18 -18.08 3.51
C PRO A 28 1.67 -18.13 3.18
N GLU A 29 2.30 -19.29 3.32
CA GLU A 29 3.73 -19.49 3.05
C GLU A 29 4.12 -19.32 1.57
N ASP A 30 3.17 -19.39 0.66
CA ASP A 30 3.40 -19.27 -0.78
C ASP A 30 3.05 -17.87 -1.33
N VAL A 31 2.43 -17.03 -0.49
CA VAL A 31 2.06 -15.66 -0.87
C VAL A 31 3.26 -14.77 -0.95
N LYS A 32 3.39 -14.03 -2.05
CA LYS A 32 4.44 -13.04 -2.29
C LYS A 32 3.88 -11.63 -2.21
N VAL A 33 4.48 -10.80 -1.37
CA VAL A 33 4.03 -9.43 -1.10
C VAL A 33 5.09 -8.41 -1.47
N LEU A 34 4.68 -7.39 -2.21
CA LEU A 34 5.45 -6.16 -2.36
C LEU A 34 4.97 -5.16 -1.30
N TYR A 35 5.83 -4.81 -0.35
CA TYR A 35 5.51 -3.84 0.70
C TYR A 35 6.10 -2.46 0.38
N ILE A 36 5.27 -1.43 0.30
CA ILE A 36 5.63 -0.04 0.00
C ILE A 36 5.48 0.82 1.25
N PRO A 37 6.56 1.12 1.99
CA PRO A 37 6.53 1.91 3.21
C PRO A 37 6.59 3.43 2.98
N THR A 38 6.63 3.89 1.75
CA THR A 38 6.99 5.27 1.35
C THR A 38 6.18 6.35 2.06
N ALA A 39 4.87 6.15 2.28
CA ALA A 39 4.03 7.12 2.99
C ALA A 39 4.48 7.38 4.44
N GLY A 40 5.05 6.36 5.10
CA GLY A 40 5.42 6.44 6.52
C GLY A 40 6.82 6.99 6.79
N ILE A 41 7.69 7.07 5.79
CA ILE A 41 9.14 7.27 6.01
C ILE A 41 9.47 8.66 6.59
N GLU A 42 8.74 9.70 6.20
CA GLU A 42 8.92 11.05 6.71
C GLU A 42 8.14 11.32 8.02
N THR A 43 7.47 10.32 8.59
CA THR A 43 6.69 10.48 9.84
C THR A 43 7.48 10.10 11.08
N ASP A 44 7.11 10.66 12.24
CA ASP A 44 7.77 10.39 13.53
C ASP A 44 7.71 8.92 13.95
N GLY A 45 6.71 8.17 13.49
CA GLY A 45 6.54 6.73 13.76
C GLY A 45 7.08 5.80 12.68
N ALA A 46 7.87 6.32 11.72
CA ALA A 46 8.29 5.56 10.54
C ALA A 46 9.02 4.26 10.86
N ARG A 47 9.93 4.29 11.83
CA ARG A 47 10.75 3.12 12.20
C ARG A 47 9.91 2.00 12.80
N GLU A 48 9.03 2.36 13.71
CA GLU A 48 8.12 1.44 14.38
C GLU A 48 7.09 0.91 13.38
N GLY A 49 6.46 1.80 12.62
CA GLY A 49 5.45 1.45 11.62
C GLY A 49 5.95 0.49 10.54
N PHE A 50 7.18 0.71 10.05
CA PHE A 50 7.83 -0.19 9.11
C PHE A 50 8.03 -1.59 9.71
N ALA A 51 8.69 -1.66 10.87
CA ALA A 51 9.01 -2.93 11.53
C ALA A 51 7.74 -3.71 11.87
N VAL A 52 6.73 -3.02 12.34
CA VAL A 52 5.48 -3.63 12.77
C VAL A 52 4.70 -4.17 11.58
N CYS A 53 4.53 -3.42 10.50
CA CYS A 53 3.82 -3.90 9.31
C CYS A 53 4.51 -5.14 8.69
N PHE A 54 5.84 -5.13 8.64
CA PHE A 54 6.62 -6.29 8.19
C PHE A 54 6.39 -7.51 9.09
N GLN A 55 6.42 -7.29 10.43
CA GLN A 55 6.18 -8.35 11.40
C GLN A 55 4.75 -8.90 11.33
N GLU A 56 3.77 -8.06 11.05
CA GLU A 56 2.39 -8.49 10.89
C GLU A 56 2.21 -9.38 9.67
N LEU A 57 2.70 -8.99 8.51
CA LEU A 57 2.68 -9.81 7.31
C LEU A 57 3.30 -11.19 7.59
N SER A 58 4.43 -11.20 8.31
CA SER A 58 5.06 -12.47 8.70
C SER A 58 4.24 -13.26 9.72
N SER A 59 3.59 -12.61 10.68
CA SER A 59 2.76 -13.28 11.69
C SER A 59 1.50 -13.90 11.09
N MET A 60 1.06 -13.44 9.92
CA MET A 60 -0.01 -14.06 9.13
C MET A 60 0.44 -15.37 8.47
N GLY A 61 1.73 -15.72 8.53
CA GLY A 61 2.31 -16.93 7.95
C GLY A 61 3.03 -16.70 6.62
N ILE A 62 3.14 -15.45 6.15
CA ILE A 62 3.90 -15.11 4.96
C ILE A 62 5.39 -15.20 5.29
N ARG A 63 6.16 -15.95 4.48
CA ARG A 63 7.59 -16.10 4.70
C ARG A 63 8.35 -14.80 4.48
N TYR A 64 9.38 -14.55 5.26
CA TYR A 64 10.21 -13.34 5.13
C TYR A 64 10.80 -13.16 3.73
N GLU A 65 11.24 -14.24 3.11
CA GLU A 65 11.79 -14.22 1.74
C GLU A 65 10.75 -13.88 0.66
N ASN A 66 9.47 -13.94 1.00
CA ASN A 66 8.35 -13.60 0.11
C ASN A 66 7.86 -12.15 0.29
N ILE A 67 8.45 -11.38 1.20
CA ILE A 67 8.12 -9.97 1.45
C ILE A 67 9.24 -9.10 0.90
N LEU A 68 9.02 -8.47 -0.24
CA LEU A 68 9.96 -7.48 -0.78
C LEU A 68 9.56 -6.08 -0.32
N VAL A 69 10.46 -5.42 0.40
CA VAL A 69 10.29 -4.02 0.78
C VAL A 69 10.76 -3.12 -0.35
N TYR A 70 9.87 -2.26 -0.84
CA TYR A 70 10.10 -1.42 -1.99
C TYR A 70 9.83 0.06 -1.66
N ASN A 71 10.88 0.77 -1.24
CA ASN A 71 10.78 2.19 -0.91
C ASN A 71 10.98 3.06 -2.16
N LEU A 72 9.93 3.77 -2.56
CA LEU A 72 9.97 4.60 -3.77
C LEU A 72 10.97 5.76 -3.68
N GLU A 73 11.29 6.27 -2.49
CA GLU A 73 12.29 7.33 -2.33
C GLU A 73 13.69 6.89 -2.81
N LEU A 74 14.01 5.61 -2.69
CA LEU A 74 15.28 5.06 -3.15
C LEU A 74 15.32 4.86 -4.67
N ILE A 75 14.15 4.75 -5.30
CA ILE A 75 14.05 4.52 -6.73
C ILE A 75 14.48 5.77 -7.50
N LEU A 76 15.43 5.61 -8.39
CA LEU A 76 16.00 6.69 -9.19
C LEU A 76 16.66 7.81 -8.36
N SER A 77 16.91 7.59 -7.08
CA SER A 77 17.63 8.53 -6.24
C SER A 77 19.10 8.62 -6.68
N LYS A 78 19.53 9.82 -7.07
CA LYS A 78 20.92 10.06 -7.51
C LYS A 78 21.93 9.80 -6.39
N ASP A 79 21.56 10.10 -5.16
CA ASP A 79 22.43 9.91 -4.00
C ASP A 79 22.61 8.43 -3.69
N TYR A 80 21.53 7.66 -3.74
CA TYR A 80 21.59 6.22 -3.59
C TYR A 80 22.39 5.55 -4.72
N GLN A 81 22.12 5.92 -5.97
CA GLN A 81 22.87 5.42 -7.13
C GLN A 81 24.37 5.77 -7.02
N ARG A 82 24.70 6.99 -6.56
CA ARG A 82 26.10 7.40 -6.37
C ARG A 82 26.79 6.57 -5.29
N THR A 83 26.10 6.25 -4.20
CA THR A 83 26.66 5.50 -3.07
C THR A 83 26.85 4.02 -3.38
N TYR A 84 25.93 3.43 -4.13
CA TYR A 84 25.89 1.98 -4.36
C TYR A 84 26.26 1.54 -5.78
N SER A 85 26.34 2.45 -6.75
CA SER A 85 26.66 2.12 -8.15
C SER A 85 28.03 1.50 -8.35
N THR A 86 28.93 1.64 -7.37
CA THR A 86 30.28 1.07 -7.41
C THR A 86 30.41 -0.29 -6.75
N CYS A 87 29.41 -0.72 -5.97
CA CYS A 87 29.57 -1.86 -5.08
C CYS A 87 28.65 -3.05 -5.36
N VAL A 88 27.52 -2.86 -6.00
CA VAL A 88 26.51 -3.92 -6.15
C VAL A 88 25.74 -3.74 -7.46
N THR A 89 25.78 -4.77 -8.30
CA THR A 89 24.63 -5.03 -9.19
C THR A 89 23.40 -5.14 -8.28
N ASP A 90 22.38 -4.32 -8.51
CA ASP A 90 21.14 -4.35 -7.71
C ASP A 90 20.40 -5.68 -7.91
N PRO A 91 20.73 -6.74 -7.16
CA PRO A 91 20.10 -8.03 -7.30
C PRO A 91 18.68 -8.03 -6.74
N TYR A 92 18.32 -7.00 -5.96
CA TYR A 92 17.05 -6.90 -5.24
C TYR A 92 16.07 -5.88 -5.83
N MET A 93 16.39 -5.30 -6.99
CA MET A 93 15.49 -4.34 -7.67
C MET A 93 15.15 -3.09 -6.85
N LEU A 94 15.99 -2.73 -5.86
CA LEU A 94 15.68 -1.69 -4.88
C LEU A 94 15.87 -0.27 -5.40
N THR A 95 16.57 -0.10 -6.52
CA THR A 95 16.96 1.23 -7.02
C THR A 95 16.38 1.58 -8.39
N ARG A 96 15.67 0.66 -9.01
CA ARG A 96 15.02 0.84 -10.31
C ARG A 96 13.52 0.53 -10.25
N LEU A 97 12.79 1.01 -11.21
CA LEU A 97 11.39 0.63 -11.37
C LEU A 97 11.26 -0.86 -11.68
N LEU A 98 10.31 -1.50 -11.02
CA LEU A 98 9.84 -2.84 -11.38
C LEU A 98 9.06 -2.77 -12.69
N THR A 99 9.26 -3.75 -13.54
CA THR A 99 8.42 -3.92 -14.73
C THR A 99 7.04 -4.48 -14.34
N ILE A 100 6.10 -4.44 -15.28
CA ILE A 100 4.75 -5.00 -15.04
C ILE A 100 4.85 -6.51 -14.78
N GLU A 101 5.71 -7.21 -15.54
CA GLU A 101 5.92 -8.65 -15.38
C GLU A 101 6.52 -8.99 -14.00
N GLU A 102 7.44 -8.15 -13.51
CA GLU A 102 8.00 -8.31 -12.16
C GLU A 102 6.94 -8.06 -11.10
N LEU A 103 6.10 -7.02 -11.26
CA LEU A 103 4.98 -6.76 -10.34
C LEU A 103 3.97 -7.91 -10.33
N GLN A 104 3.68 -8.50 -11.48
CA GLN A 104 2.78 -9.65 -11.58
C GLN A 104 3.37 -10.94 -10.99
N SER A 105 4.64 -10.96 -10.62
CA SER A 105 5.23 -12.06 -9.85
C SER A 105 4.85 -12.04 -8.37
N PHE A 106 4.30 -10.93 -7.89
CA PHE A 106 3.71 -10.80 -6.55
C PHE A 106 2.21 -11.10 -6.61
N ASP A 107 1.67 -11.54 -5.48
CA ASP A 107 0.24 -11.79 -5.30
C ASP A 107 -0.48 -10.55 -4.78
N ALA A 108 0.20 -9.76 -3.98
CA ALA A 108 -0.33 -8.52 -3.44
C ALA A 108 0.73 -7.42 -3.34
N VAL A 109 0.27 -6.18 -3.44
CA VAL A 109 1.00 -4.99 -3.01
C VAL A 109 0.33 -4.42 -1.75
N VAL A 110 1.13 -4.18 -0.72
CA VAL A 110 0.69 -3.55 0.54
C VAL A 110 1.34 -2.18 0.65
N VAL A 111 0.52 -1.14 0.68
CA VAL A 111 0.96 0.27 0.77
C VAL A 111 0.66 0.81 2.16
N SER A 112 1.71 1.27 2.84
CA SER A 112 1.62 1.71 4.24
C SER A 112 0.79 2.98 4.44
N GLY A 113 0.42 3.20 5.69
CA GLY A 113 -0.04 4.48 6.18
C GLY A 113 1.08 5.52 6.31
N GLY A 114 0.69 6.76 6.64
CA GLY A 114 1.57 7.91 6.78
C GLY A 114 1.05 9.13 6.04
N ASP A 115 1.91 9.83 5.31
CA ASP A 115 1.56 11.01 4.54
C ASP A 115 1.16 10.65 3.09
N ALA A 116 -0.10 10.87 2.76
CA ALA A 116 -0.65 10.57 1.43
C ALA A 116 -0.06 11.47 0.32
N ALA A 117 0.33 12.70 0.66
CA ALA A 117 0.95 13.62 -0.31
C ALA A 117 2.39 13.18 -0.63
N VAL A 118 3.14 12.71 0.36
CA VAL A 118 4.46 12.10 0.16
C VAL A 118 4.35 10.89 -0.74
N LEU A 119 3.41 9.98 -0.45
CA LEU A 119 3.16 8.80 -1.26
C LEU A 119 2.85 9.18 -2.72
N CYS A 120 1.90 10.06 -2.94
CA CYS A 120 1.48 10.50 -4.27
C CYS A 120 2.65 11.13 -5.04
N ARG A 121 3.40 12.04 -4.40
CA ARG A 121 4.60 12.65 -4.97
C ARG A 121 5.60 11.61 -5.46
N GLU A 122 5.91 10.61 -4.64
CA GLU A 122 6.89 9.58 -4.97
C GLU A 122 6.39 8.59 -6.03
N MET A 123 5.12 8.26 -6.03
CA MET A 123 4.47 7.47 -7.08
C MET A 123 4.65 8.15 -8.46
N ILE A 124 4.30 9.43 -8.56
CA ILE A 124 4.42 10.23 -9.79
C ILE A 124 5.88 10.45 -10.18
N ARG A 125 6.73 10.85 -9.22
CA ARG A 125 8.16 11.12 -9.46
C ARG A 125 8.87 9.92 -10.09
N THR A 126 8.53 8.73 -9.63
CA THR A 126 9.14 7.50 -10.13
C THR A 126 8.46 6.94 -11.38
N GLY A 127 7.21 7.35 -11.66
CA GLY A 127 6.37 6.76 -12.70
C GLY A 127 5.80 5.39 -12.30
N PHE A 128 5.90 5.04 -11.01
CA PHE A 128 5.38 3.76 -10.50
C PHE A 128 3.85 3.72 -10.47
N ASP A 129 3.19 4.89 -10.39
CA ASP A 129 1.75 5.08 -10.53
C ASP A 129 1.18 4.32 -11.73
N ARG A 130 1.78 4.50 -12.90
CA ARG A 130 1.35 3.87 -14.15
C ARG A 130 1.61 2.37 -14.19
N THR A 131 2.66 1.93 -13.51
CA THR A 131 3.03 0.51 -13.51
C THR A 131 2.14 -0.27 -12.56
N ILE A 132 1.87 0.27 -11.37
CA ILE A 132 1.00 -0.37 -10.38
C ILE A 132 -0.46 -0.40 -10.85
N GLU A 133 -0.96 0.69 -11.47
CA GLU A 133 -2.31 0.73 -12.06
C GLU A 133 -2.51 -0.42 -13.05
N LYS A 134 -1.58 -0.60 -13.98
CA LYS A 134 -1.65 -1.69 -14.95
C LYS A 134 -1.58 -3.07 -14.29
N ALA A 135 -0.75 -3.22 -13.26
CA ALA A 135 -0.63 -4.49 -12.55
C ALA A 135 -1.92 -4.83 -11.80
N ILE A 136 -2.58 -3.84 -11.18
CA ILE A 136 -3.88 -4.01 -10.51
C ILE A 136 -4.95 -4.40 -11.53
N ASN A 137 -5.01 -3.72 -12.68
CA ASN A 137 -5.94 -4.06 -13.76
C ASN A 137 -5.71 -5.47 -14.34
N ASN A 138 -4.51 -6.02 -14.14
CA ASN A 138 -4.15 -7.39 -14.51
C ASN A 138 -4.27 -8.39 -13.34
N GLY A 139 -4.93 -8.02 -12.24
CA GLY A 139 -5.27 -8.91 -11.14
C GLY A 139 -4.35 -8.87 -9.92
N LEU A 140 -3.36 -7.95 -9.85
CA LEU A 140 -2.57 -7.77 -8.63
C LEU A 140 -3.48 -7.23 -7.50
N VAL A 141 -3.50 -7.91 -6.36
CA VAL A 141 -4.27 -7.45 -5.20
C VAL A 141 -3.61 -6.22 -4.59
N TYR A 142 -4.37 -5.13 -4.42
CA TYR A 142 -3.92 -3.92 -3.74
C TYR A 142 -4.48 -3.86 -2.32
N VAL A 143 -3.61 -3.64 -1.34
CA VAL A 143 -3.96 -3.40 0.05
C VAL A 143 -3.41 -2.04 0.46
N GLY A 144 -4.29 -1.08 0.72
CA GLY A 144 -3.90 0.25 1.21
C GLY A 144 -4.23 0.44 2.68
N ILE A 145 -3.27 0.95 3.44
CA ILE A 145 -3.43 1.28 4.86
C ILE A 145 -3.45 2.81 4.99
N SER A 146 -4.48 3.40 5.59
CA SER A 146 -4.60 4.85 5.82
C SER A 146 -4.23 5.69 4.57
N ALA A 147 -3.04 6.28 4.49
CA ALA A 147 -2.56 7.02 3.33
C ALA A 147 -2.59 6.16 2.04
N GLY A 148 -2.22 4.89 2.12
CA GLY A 148 -2.34 3.95 1.01
C GLY A 148 -3.78 3.77 0.54
N SER A 149 -4.75 3.81 1.45
CA SER A 149 -6.17 3.76 1.11
C SER A 149 -6.66 5.05 0.45
N MET A 150 -6.21 6.19 0.96
CA MET A 150 -6.53 7.49 0.36
C MET A 150 -5.95 7.62 -1.05
N TYR A 151 -4.78 7.06 -1.29
CA TYR A 151 -4.16 7.03 -2.62
C TYR A 151 -4.93 6.16 -3.63
N ALA A 152 -5.53 5.06 -3.16
CA ALA A 152 -6.36 4.19 -4.00
C ALA A 152 -7.75 4.77 -4.28
N ALA A 153 -8.23 5.69 -3.44
CA ALA A 153 -9.55 6.29 -3.48
C ALA A 153 -9.54 7.70 -4.09
N GLY A 154 -10.70 8.30 -4.27
CA GLY A 154 -10.87 9.65 -4.81
C GLY A 154 -10.46 10.80 -3.88
N ASN A 155 -9.46 10.58 -3.00
CA ASN A 155 -8.96 11.60 -2.07
C ASN A 155 -7.95 12.56 -2.70
N LEU A 156 -7.29 12.14 -3.76
CA LEU A 156 -6.19 12.86 -4.41
C LEU A 156 -6.43 12.91 -5.91
N ASP A 157 -6.27 14.08 -6.51
CA ASP A 157 -6.46 14.27 -7.97
C ASP A 157 -5.55 13.34 -8.79
N ASP A 158 -4.32 13.15 -8.32
CA ASP A 158 -3.30 12.30 -8.94
C ASP A 158 -3.18 10.91 -8.27
N GLY A 159 -4.21 10.46 -7.55
CA GLY A 159 -4.30 9.12 -6.96
C GLY A 159 -4.64 8.05 -8.00
N LEU A 160 -4.68 6.79 -7.58
CA LEU A 160 -5.10 5.69 -8.46
C LEU A 160 -6.59 5.75 -8.81
N ASN A 161 -7.40 6.41 -7.98
CA ASN A 161 -8.85 6.58 -8.18
C ASN A 161 -9.59 5.28 -8.58
N ILE A 162 -9.20 4.16 -7.96
CA ILE A 162 -9.83 2.85 -8.19
C ILE A 162 -11.30 2.88 -7.75
N ILE A 163 -11.59 3.66 -6.71
CA ILE A 163 -12.94 4.08 -6.34
C ILE A 163 -13.00 5.60 -6.35
N ASN A 164 -14.08 6.14 -6.91
CA ASN A 164 -14.26 7.59 -7.03
C ASN A 164 -14.59 8.26 -5.68
N ASN A 165 -15.13 7.49 -4.73
CA ASN A 165 -15.46 8.00 -3.41
C ASN A 165 -14.20 8.20 -2.58
N PRO A 166 -14.00 9.35 -1.95
CA PRO A 166 -12.91 9.52 -1.00
C PRO A 166 -13.14 8.65 0.24
N ILE A 167 -12.03 8.17 0.81
CA ILE A 167 -12.04 7.41 2.07
C ILE A 167 -11.54 8.30 3.20
N ILE A 168 -12.25 8.28 4.33
CA ILE A 168 -11.82 8.92 5.56
C ILE A 168 -11.45 7.81 6.54
N PRO A 169 -10.15 7.49 6.64
CA PRO A 169 -9.69 6.52 7.64
C PRO A 169 -9.72 7.13 9.04
N HIS A 170 -9.70 6.29 10.07
CA HIS A 170 -9.71 6.68 11.49
C HIS A 170 -10.91 7.57 11.86
N TRP A 171 -12.07 7.29 11.28
CA TRP A 171 -13.27 8.06 11.58
C TRP A 171 -13.73 7.83 13.03
N ASN A 172 -13.71 8.89 13.82
CA ASN A 172 -14.14 8.87 15.22
C ASN A 172 -15.42 9.67 15.49
N GLY A 173 -16.13 10.08 14.44
CA GLY A 173 -17.35 10.88 14.54
C GLY A 173 -17.13 12.39 14.71
N THR A 174 -15.89 12.83 14.94
CA THR A 174 -15.59 14.25 15.26
C THR A 174 -14.73 14.95 14.20
N LYS A 175 -14.08 14.22 13.31
CA LYS A 175 -13.22 14.77 12.28
C LYS A 175 -14.07 15.36 11.16
N ILE A 176 -14.17 16.66 11.08
CA ILE A 176 -14.69 17.37 9.91
C ILE A 176 -13.53 17.52 8.94
N ILE A 177 -13.54 16.76 7.86
CA ILE A 177 -12.59 16.93 6.75
C ILE A 177 -13.40 17.60 5.65
N GLU A 178 -13.04 18.81 5.28
CA GLU A 178 -13.55 19.43 4.05
C GLU A 178 -12.92 18.65 2.88
N LEU A 179 -13.71 17.78 2.29
CA LEU A 179 -13.34 17.08 1.07
C LEU A 179 -13.75 17.96 -0.10
N PRO A 180 -12.93 18.07 -1.15
CA PRO A 180 -13.39 18.63 -2.40
C PRO A 180 -14.65 17.87 -2.89
N ASP A 181 -15.44 18.42 -3.77
CA ASP A 181 -16.76 17.95 -4.25
C ASP A 181 -16.78 16.54 -4.90
N PHE A 182 -16.18 15.54 -4.26
CA PHE A 182 -16.04 14.16 -4.74
C PHE A 182 -17.12 13.20 -4.20
N GLY A 183 -18.37 13.62 -4.15
CA GLY A 183 -19.42 12.71 -3.73
C GLY A 183 -19.37 12.32 -2.25
N GLU A 184 -20.17 11.31 -1.86
CA GLU A 184 -20.26 10.89 -0.46
C GLU A 184 -18.99 10.09 -0.05
N ALA A 185 -18.31 10.60 0.98
CA ALA A 185 -17.09 9.97 1.49
C ALA A 185 -17.39 8.68 2.27
N ILE A 186 -16.58 7.66 2.07
CA ILE A 186 -16.65 6.41 2.83
C ILE A 186 -15.85 6.61 4.12
N LYS A 187 -16.56 6.59 5.25
CA LYS A 187 -15.99 6.75 6.59
C LYS A 187 -15.72 5.37 7.17
N ILE A 188 -14.48 5.10 7.53
CA ILE A 188 -14.08 3.83 8.15
C ILE A 188 -13.47 4.07 9.53
N VAL A 189 -13.95 3.33 10.51
CA VAL A 189 -13.34 3.31 11.86
C VAL A 189 -12.25 2.25 11.92
N ASP A 190 -11.39 2.34 12.93
CA ASP A 190 -10.36 1.34 13.16
C ASP A 190 -10.98 -0.06 13.30
N GLY A 191 -10.44 -1.02 12.59
CA GLY A 191 -10.97 -2.38 12.51
C GLY A 191 -11.93 -2.65 11.35
N GLN A 192 -12.26 -1.65 10.53
CA GLN A 192 -13.03 -1.81 9.31
C GLN A 192 -12.14 -1.73 8.08
N ALA A 193 -12.55 -2.38 7.00
CA ALA A 193 -11.95 -2.20 5.69
C ALA A 193 -13.00 -2.03 4.59
N VAL A 194 -12.58 -1.37 3.52
CA VAL A 194 -13.35 -1.29 2.26
C VAL A 194 -12.82 -2.39 1.34
N TYR A 195 -13.69 -3.29 0.96
CA TYR A 195 -13.41 -4.31 -0.04
C TYR A 195 -14.03 -3.91 -1.37
N VAL A 196 -13.23 -3.94 -2.42
CA VAL A 196 -13.66 -3.61 -3.78
C VAL A 196 -13.32 -4.76 -4.70
N GLU A 197 -14.33 -5.26 -5.40
CA GLU A 197 -14.20 -6.28 -6.44
C GLU A 197 -15.08 -5.87 -7.61
N ASP A 198 -14.49 -5.74 -8.78
CA ASP A 198 -15.12 -5.12 -9.94
C ASP A 198 -15.71 -3.73 -9.56
N ASP A 199 -17.02 -3.53 -9.77
CA ASP A 199 -17.73 -2.30 -9.40
C ASP A 199 -18.45 -2.39 -8.03
N CYS A 200 -18.23 -3.48 -7.29
CA CYS A 200 -18.89 -3.70 -6.01
C CYS A 200 -18.02 -3.21 -4.85
N ILE A 201 -18.55 -2.31 -4.03
CA ILE A 201 -17.92 -1.79 -2.82
C ILE A 201 -18.66 -2.35 -1.61
N SER A 202 -17.94 -2.90 -0.65
CA SER A 202 -18.48 -3.39 0.61
C SER A 202 -17.61 -3.02 1.80
N LEU A 203 -18.25 -2.79 2.94
CA LEU A 203 -17.56 -2.66 4.23
C LEU A 203 -17.44 -4.04 4.88
N ILE A 204 -16.26 -4.34 5.42
CA ILE A 204 -15.96 -5.59 6.12
C ILE A 204 -15.22 -5.29 7.42
#